data_534b3b3219cf6984be4bc53edf99a1f9
#
_entry.id   534b3b3219cf6984be4bc53edf99a1f9
#
_cell.length_a   1.000
_cell.length_b   1.000
_cell.length_c   1.000
_cell.angle_alpha   90.00
_cell.angle_beta   90.00
_cell.angle_gamma   90.00
#
_symmetry.space_group_name_H-M   'P 1'
#
loop_
_entity.id
_entity.type
_entity.pdbx_description
1 polymer ?
#
loop_
_entity_poly.entity_id
_entity_poly.type
_entity_poly.pdbx_seq_one_letter_code
_entity_poly.pdbx_strand_id
1 'polypeptide(L)'
;MFDPLALLKKLTLWLAVILLVAVSGYGSVPALADSSSTDEELDIKARTVMLTAMEPKTYAVDELSKGRKLFNAACGQCHIAGTSYTNPDVTLSLDDLTNATPPRNTVVAIVDYMHNPLTYDGEDSLLEYHPNVELKSIYPKMRNLDDEKLELIAAHVLQQSNVVPGWGGTKSEAHDPSWNRLGA
;
A
#
# COMPACT_ATOMS: atom_id res chain seq x y z
N MET A 1 25.26 -72.07 -36.37
CA MET A 1 25.26 -71.13 -37.50
C MET A 1 24.44 -69.91 -37.07
N PHE A 2 25.10 -68.83 -36.66
CA PHE A 2 24.37 -67.63 -36.14
C PHE A 2 24.00 -66.77 -37.34
N ASP A 3 22.72 -66.43 -37.43
CA ASP A 3 22.19 -65.58 -38.50
C ASP A 3 22.43 -64.11 -38.14
N PRO A 4 23.36 -63.42 -38.78
CA PRO A 4 23.69 -62.04 -38.46
C PRO A 4 22.55 -61.07 -38.80
N LEU A 5 21.65 -61.46 -39.73
CA LEU A 5 20.46 -60.64 -40.10
C LEU A 5 19.42 -60.55 -38.98
N ALA A 6 19.26 -61.64 -38.21
CA ALA A 6 18.31 -61.68 -37.10
C ALA A 6 18.80 -60.79 -35.93
N LEU A 7 20.12 -60.71 -35.72
CA LEU A 7 20.72 -59.85 -34.70
C LEU A 7 20.55 -58.36 -35.05
N LEU A 8 20.77 -58.02 -36.32
CA LEU A 8 20.63 -56.63 -36.80
C LEU A 8 19.18 -56.11 -36.70
N LYS A 9 18.17 -56.96 -37.03
CA LYS A 9 16.77 -56.61 -36.87
C LYS A 9 16.35 -56.41 -35.42
N LYS A 10 16.87 -57.18 -34.47
CA LYS A 10 16.60 -56.99 -33.05
C LYS A 10 17.26 -55.71 -32.52
N LEU A 11 18.47 -55.37 -32.97
CA LEU A 11 19.17 -54.17 -32.56
C LEU A 11 18.48 -52.89 -33.05
N THR A 12 17.98 -52.87 -34.30
CA THR A 12 17.21 -51.73 -34.86
C THR A 12 15.86 -51.58 -34.17
N LEU A 13 15.19 -52.67 -33.77
CA LEU A 13 13.94 -52.58 -33.02
C LEU A 13 14.11 -52.00 -31.62
N TRP A 14 15.19 -52.35 -30.93
CA TRP A 14 15.52 -51.81 -29.61
C TRP A 14 15.91 -50.35 -29.68
N LEU A 15 16.66 -49.91 -30.69
CA LEU A 15 16.97 -48.52 -30.92
C LEU A 15 15.72 -47.66 -31.23
N ALA A 16 14.79 -48.20 -31.98
CA ALA A 16 13.52 -47.49 -32.26
C ALA A 16 12.68 -47.32 -30.99
N VAL A 17 12.62 -48.33 -30.11
CA VAL A 17 11.90 -48.26 -28.84
C VAL A 17 12.54 -47.23 -27.88
N ILE A 18 13.87 -47.20 -27.82
CA ILE A 18 14.61 -46.24 -26.97
C ILE A 18 14.37 -44.78 -27.48
N LEU A 19 14.32 -44.58 -28.81
CA LEU A 19 14.07 -43.27 -29.41
C LEU A 19 12.64 -42.81 -29.14
N LEU A 20 11.67 -43.71 -29.17
CA LEU A 20 10.26 -43.42 -28.90
C LEU A 20 10.00 -43.03 -27.42
N VAL A 21 10.71 -43.67 -26.48
CA VAL A 21 10.63 -43.36 -25.05
C VAL A 21 11.30 -42.00 -24.75
N ALA A 22 12.39 -41.66 -25.47
CA ALA A 22 13.08 -40.40 -25.31
C ALA A 22 12.25 -39.19 -25.80
N VAL A 23 11.38 -39.37 -26.82
CA VAL A 23 10.53 -38.29 -27.35
C VAL A 23 9.27 -38.10 -26.50
N SER A 24 8.76 -39.16 -25.82
CA SER A 24 7.61 -39.05 -24.92
C SER A 24 7.95 -38.46 -23.55
N GLY A 25 9.23 -38.27 -23.22
CA GLY A 25 9.69 -37.74 -21.93
C GLY A 25 9.79 -36.21 -21.83
N TYR A 26 9.56 -35.48 -22.92
CA TYR A 26 9.35 -34.04 -22.85
C TYR A 26 7.88 -33.76 -22.49
N GLY A 27 7.46 -34.26 -21.33
CA GLY A 27 6.28 -33.78 -20.68
C GLY A 27 6.47 -32.27 -20.47
N SER A 28 5.56 -31.47 -21.00
CA SER A 28 5.42 -30.07 -20.68
C SER A 28 5.44 -29.95 -19.16
N VAL A 29 6.54 -29.50 -18.59
CA VAL A 29 6.54 -29.02 -17.20
C VAL A 29 5.47 -27.93 -17.22
N PRO A 30 4.35 -28.06 -16.46
CA PRO A 30 3.48 -26.92 -16.31
C PRO A 30 4.39 -25.83 -15.78
N ALA A 31 4.50 -24.70 -16.50
CA ALA A 31 5.09 -23.51 -15.97
C ALA A 31 4.35 -23.27 -14.66
N LEU A 32 5.00 -23.54 -13.53
CA LEU A 32 4.55 -23.06 -12.24
C LEU A 32 4.49 -21.57 -12.45
N ALA A 33 3.29 -21.04 -12.66
CA ALA A 33 3.05 -19.62 -12.66
C ALA A 33 3.71 -19.12 -11.37
N ASP A 34 4.69 -18.27 -11.52
CA ASP A 34 5.50 -17.77 -10.41
C ASP A 34 4.59 -16.94 -9.52
N SER A 35 3.98 -17.61 -8.53
CA SER A 35 3.12 -16.95 -7.54
C SER A 35 3.92 -15.91 -6.75
N SER A 36 5.24 -16.03 -6.68
CA SER A 36 6.11 -15.08 -5.99
C SER A 36 6.15 -13.73 -6.70
N SER A 37 6.09 -13.69 -8.03
CA SER A 37 6.09 -12.43 -8.80
C SER A 37 4.78 -11.64 -8.63
N THR A 38 3.65 -12.33 -8.52
CA THR A 38 2.34 -11.68 -8.30
C THR A 38 2.20 -11.15 -6.89
N ASP A 39 2.69 -11.88 -5.89
CA ASP A 39 2.64 -11.45 -4.49
C ASP A 39 3.57 -10.24 -4.25
N GLU A 40 4.75 -10.24 -4.85
CA GLU A 40 5.69 -9.11 -4.80
C GLU A 40 5.11 -7.87 -5.50
N GLU A 41 4.48 -8.02 -6.66
CA GLU A 41 3.84 -6.92 -7.38
C GLU A 41 2.67 -6.31 -6.58
N LEU A 42 1.84 -7.14 -5.95
CA LEU A 42 0.75 -6.71 -5.08
C LEU A 42 1.27 -5.98 -3.84
N ASP A 43 2.34 -6.47 -3.22
CA ASP A 43 2.98 -5.80 -2.08
C ASP A 43 3.57 -4.43 -2.46
N ILE A 44 4.27 -4.34 -3.58
CA ILE A 44 4.79 -3.07 -4.11
C ILE A 44 3.65 -2.10 -4.38
N LYS A 45 2.57 -2.53 -5.05
CA LYS A 45 1.41 -1.70 -5.34
C LYS A 45 0.74 -1.20 -4.06
N ALA A 46 0.61 -2.05 -3.04
CA ALA A 46 0.03 -1.68 -1.74
C ALA A 46 0.85 -0.61 -0.99
N ARG A 47 2.14 -0.48 -1.30
CA ARG A 47 3.08 0.48 -0.68
C ARG A 47 3.40 1.69 -1.56
N THR A 48 2.78 1.77 -2.75
CA THR A 48 2.98 2.87 -3.69
C THR A 48 1.84 3.88 -3.57
N VAL A 49 2.19 5.11 -3.30
CA VAL A 49 1.25 6.25 -3.22
C VAL A 49 1.76 7.41 -4.08
N MET A 50 0.89 8.36 -4.39
CA MET A 50 1.29 9.54 -5.16
C MET A 50 2.12 10.49 -4.30
N LEU A 51 3.38 10.69 -4.66
CA LEU A 51 4.24 11.70 -4.05
C LEU A 51 3.76 13.10 -4.45
N THR A 52 3.62 13.32 -5.75
CA THR A 52 3.02 14.49 -6.38
C THR A 52 1.88 14.06 -7.31
N ALA A 53 1.18 14.97 -7.95
CA ALA A 53 0.10 14.65 -8.90
C ALA A 53 0.57 13.80 -10.12
N MET A 54 1.87 13.77 -10.41
CA MET A 54 2.43 13.07 -11.58
C MET A 54 3.48 12.00 -11.21
N GLU A 55 3.86 11.90 -9.94
CA GLU A 55 4.96 11.05 -9.53
C GLU A 55 4.53 10.10 -8.39
N PRO A 56 4.46 8.79 -8.62
CA PRO A 56 4.29 7.81 -7.57
C PRO A 56 5.60 7.56 -6.81
N LYS A 57 5.51 7.21 -5.53
CA LYS A 57 6.63 6.74 -4.71
C LYS A 57 6.25 5.47 -3.97
N THR A 58 7.13 4.47 -4.02
CA THR A 58 7.01 3.24 -3.24
C THR A 58 7.81 3.39 -1.95
N TYR A 59 7.15 3.21 -0.83
CA TYR A 59 7.77 3.27 0.50
C TYR A 59 8.16 1.88 0.98
N ALA A 60 9.25 1.79 1.73
CA ALA A 60 9.64 0.56 2.40
C ALA A 60 8.68 0.23 3.56
N VAL A 61 8.61 -1.05 3.94
CA VAL A 61 7.70 -1.51 5.02
C VAL A 61 8.02 -0.84 6.36
N ASP A 62 9.30 -0.64 6.66
CA ASP A 62 9.76 0.04 7.87
C ASP A 62 9.42 1.55 7.86
N GLU A 63 9.50 2.22 6.71
CA GLU A 63 9.08 3.61 6.53
C GLU A 63 7.59 3.77 6.83
N LEU A 64 6.72 2.93 6.26
CA LEU A 64 5.28 2.95 6.53
C LEU A 64 4.97 2.58 7.98
N SER A 65 5.71 1.64 8.58
CA SER A 65 5.58 1.31 10.00
C SER A 65 5.96 2.49 10.90
N LYS A 66 7.01 3.23 10.55
CA LYS A 66 7.43 4.46 11.23
C LYS A 66 6.36 5.55 11.07
N GLY A 67 5.85 5.75 9.85
CA GLY A 67 4.74 6.68 9.56
C GLY A 67 3.50 6.39 10.39
N ARG A 68 3.09 5.12 10.50
CA ARG A 68 1.98 4.68 11.37
C ARG A 68 2.21 5.04 12.83
N LYS A 69 3.40 4.80 13.37
CA LYS A 69 3.72 5.14 14.77
C LYS A 69 3.65 6.65 15.01
N LEU A 70 4.17 7.44 14.08
CA LEU A 70 4.12 8.91 14.14
C LEU A 70 2.68 9.42 14.03
N PHE A 71 1.91 8.90 13.09
CA PHE A 71 0.48 9.22 12.94
C PHE A 71 -0.31 8.92 14.20
N ASN A 72 -0.17 7.72 14.77
CA ASN A 72 -0.86 7.34 15.99
C ASN A 72 -0.49 8.24 17.18
N ALA A 73 0.76 8.68 17.28
CA ALA A 73 1.23 9.52 18.36
C ALA A 73 0.74 10.97 18.23
N ALA A 74 0.72 11.53 17.04
CA ALA A 74 0.41 12.94 16.80
C ALA A 74 -1.06 13.18 16.38
N CYS A 75 -1.60 12.32 15.53
CA CYS A 75 -2.86 12.54 14.82
C CYS A 75 -3.98 11.58 15.29
N GLY A 76 -3.62 10.35 15.73
CA GLY A 76 -4.56 9.26 15.98
C GLY A 76 -5.62 9.55 17.06
N GLN A 77 -5.41 10.53 17.93
CA GLN A 77 -6.42 10.91 18.92
C GLN A 77 -7.70 11.49 18.27
N CYS A 78 -7.55 12.23 17.17
CA CYS A 78 -8.65 12.85 16.43
C CYS A 78 -8.97 12.10 15.13
N HIS A 79 -8.02 11.32 14.60
CA HIS A 79 -8.14 10.62 13.32
C HIS A 79 -8.10 9.09 13.46
N ILE A 80 -8.91 8.55 14.38
CA ILE A 80 -9.00 7.09 14.59
C ILE A 80 -9.53 6.43 13.30
N ALA A 81 -8.80 5.45 12.77
CA ALA A 81 -9.16 4.73 11.54
C ALA A 81 -9.46 5.65 10.34
N GLY A 82 -8.81 6.80 10.29
CA GLY A 82 -9.00 7.77 9.20
C GLY A 82 -10.26 8.65 9.34
N THR A 83 -11.09 8.48 10.37
CA THR A 83 -12.20 9.40 10.64
C THR A 83 -11.69 10.72 11.20
N SER A 84 -12.50 11.77 11.17
CA SER A 84 -12.22 13.04 11.84
C SER A 84 -13.20 13.24 12.97
N TYR A 85 -12.73 13.15 14.21
CA TYR A 85 -13.61 13.20 15.39
C TYR A 85 -14.32 14.56 15.54
N THR A 86 -13.63 15.64 15.19
CA THR A 86 -14.16 17.03 15.30
C THR A 86 -15.03 17.44 14.12
N ASN A 87 -14.82 16.84 12.94
CA ASN A 87 -15.63 17.03 11.73
C ASN A 87 -15.82 15.69 11.00
N PRO A 88 -16.81 14.89 11.42
CA PRO A 88 -16.98 13.54 10.89
C PRO A 88 -17.48 13.46 9.46
N ASP A 89 -17.89 14.56 8.88
CA ASP A 89 -18.31 14.64 7.48
C ASP A 89 -17.11 14.80 6.53
N VAL A 90 -15.91 15.06 7.08
CA VAL A 90 -14.65 15.16 6.34
C VAL A 90 -13.65 14.20 6.95
N THR A 91 -13.22 13.20 6.19
CA THR A 91 -12.39 12.11 6.68
C THR A 91 -11.03 12.05 5.97
N LEU A 92 -10.19 11.07 6.33
CA LEU A 92 -8.95 10.76 5.62
C LEU A 92 -9.16 9.67 4.56
N SER A 93 -10.38 9.47 4.08
CA SER A 93 -10.64 8.62 2.92
C SER A 93 -10.00 9.21 1.67
N LEU A 94 -9.63 8.38 0.69
CA LEU A 94 -9.07 8.88 -0.56
C LEU A 94 -10.04 9.79 -1.31
N ASP A 95 -11.34 9.51 -1.19
CA ASP A 95 -12.40 10.32 -1.80
C ASP A 95 -12.44 11.73 -1.19
N ASP A 96 -12.50 11.83 0.14
CA ASP A 96 -12.49 13.14 0.81
C ASP A 96 -11.18 13.91 0.55
N LEU A 97 -10.04 13.21 0.60
CA LEU A 97 -8.75 13.83 0.31
C LEU A 97 -8.66 14.36 -1.13
N THR A 98 -9.27 13.65 -2.08
CA THR A 98 -9.28 14.05 -3.50
C THR A 98 -10.21 15.23 -3.76
N ASN A 99 -11.36 15.29 -3.08
CA ASN A 99 -12.39 16.31 -3.27
C ASN A 99 -12.16 17.58 -2.43
N ALA A 100 -11.16 17.60 -1.54
CA ALA A 100 -10.78 18.81 -0.82
C ALA A 100 -10.23 19.90 -1.76
N THR A 101 -10.28 21.14 -1.34
CA THR A 101 -9.70 22.28 -2.06
C THR A 101 -8.58 22.94 -1.21
N PRO A 102 -7.32 22.94 -1.67
CA PRO A 102 -6.81 22.14 -2.80
C PRO A 102 -6.86 20.64 -2.50
N PRO A 103 -6.78 19.77 -3.53
CA PRO A 103 -6.75 18.32 -3.34
C PRO A 103 -5.59 17.88 -2.44
N ARG A 104 -5.86 16.92 -1.52
CA ARG A 104 -4.91 16.44 -0.51
C ARG A 104 -4.56 14.96 -0.71
N ASN A 105 -4.66 14.48 -1.95
CA ASN A 105 -4.48 13.09 -2.34
C ASN A 105 -3.05 12.72 -2.76
N THR A 106 -2.08 13.55 -2.39
CA THR A 106 -0.65 13.31 -2.57
C THR A 106 0.12 13.54 -1.28
N VAL A 107 1.30 12.92 -1.17
CA VAL A 107 2.17 13.09 0.01
C VAL A 107 2.52 14.56 0.21
N VAL A 108 2.96 15.25 -0.84
CA VAL A 108 3.32 16.67 -0.79
C VAL A 108 2.14 17.53 -0.33
N ALA A 109 0.93 17.26 -0.84
CA ALA A 109 -0.25 18.04 -0.46
C ALA A 109 -0.67 17.83 1.01
N ILE A 110 -0.50 16.62 1.56
CA ILE A 110 -0.75 16.36 2.99
C ILE A 110 0.34 17.01 3.85
N VAL A 111 1.60 16.98 3.43
CA VAL A 111 2.69 17.67 4.11
C VAL A 111 2.42 19.18 4.16
N ASP A 112 2.05 19.79 3.01
CA ASP A 112 1.65 21.20 2.94
C ASP A 112 0.49 21.52 3.88
N TYR A 113 -0.53 20.65 3.94
CA TYR A 113 -1.62 20.80 4.89
C TYR A 113 -1.18 20.77 6.36
N MET A 114 -0.19 19.95 6.71
CA MET A 114 0.35 19.92 8.08
C MET A 114 1.19 21.14 8.43
N HIS A 115 1.66 21.91 7.45
CA HIS A 115 2.23 23.25 7.63
C HIS A 115 1.14 24.31 7.66
N ASN A 116 0.23 24.29 6.70
CA ASN A 116 -0.77 25.32 6.48
C ASN A 116 -2.19 24.73 6.34
N PRO A 117 -2.80 24.29 7.45
CA PRO A 117 -4.12 23.68 7.39
C PRO A 117 -5.20 24.67 6.99
N LEU A 118 -6.02 24.26 6.00
CA LEU A 118 -7.17 25.02 5.49
C LEU A 118 -8.46 24.23 5.70
N THR A 119 -9.60 24.92 5.69
CA THR A 119 -10.93 24.29 5.61
C THR A 119 -11.03 23.38 4.40
N TYR A 120 -12.06 22.53 4.35
CA TYR A 120 -12.24 21.55 3.27
C TYR A 120 -12.40 22.21 1.90
N ASP A 121 -13.09 23.35 1.85
CA ASP A 121 -13.27 24.20 0.68
C ASP A 121 -12.07 25.11 0.37
N GLY A 122 -11.08 25.19 1.28
CA GLY A 122 -9.86 25.98 1.13
C GLY A 122 -10.04 27.48 1.39
N GLU A 123 -11.19 27.92 1.89
CA GLU A 123 -11.50 29.35 2.05
C GLU A 123 -10.85 29.95 3.31
N ASP A 124 -10.83 29.19 4.42
CA ASP A 124 -10.35 29.68 5.72
C ASP A 124 -9.14 28.92 6.24
N SER A 125 -8.29 29.62 7.01
CA SER A 125 -7.16 29.04 7.71
C SER A 125 -7.60 28.33 8.99
N LEU A 126 -7.06 27.12 9.18
CA LEU A 126 -7.24 26.33 10.40
C LEU A 126 -5.99 26.30 11.30
N LEU A 127 -5.02 27.19 11.10
CA LEU A 127 -3.75 27.22 11.85
C LEU A 127 -3.96 27.19 13.37
N GLU A 128 -4.94 27.91 13.89
CA GLU A 128 -5.23 27.98 15.34
C GLU A 128 -6.11 26.81 15.83
N TYR A 129 -6.73 26.06 14.93
CA TYR A 129 -7.73 25.04 15.25
C TYR A 129 -7.28 23.61 14.95
N HIS A 130 -6.36 23.44 14.01
CA HIS A 130 -5.80 22.13 13.63
C HIS A 130 -4.32 22.06 14.03
N PRO A 131 -3.87 20.96 14.67
CA PRO A 131 -2.46 20.76 14.99
C PRO A 131 -1.58 20.83 13.72
N ASN A 132 -0.55 21.69 13.80
CA ASN A 132 0.37 21.95 12.69
C ASN A 132 1.79 22.21 13.20
N VAL A 133 2.77 22.20 12.30
CA VAL A 133 4.17 22.38 12.65
C VAL A 133 4.60 23.84 12.74
N GLU A 134 3.78 24.78 12.33
CA GLU A 134 4.07 26.21 12.44
C GLU A 134 3.81 26.71 13.87
N LEU A 135 2.74 26.24 14.50
CA LEU A 135 2.37 26.62 15.85
C LEU A 135 2.77 25.57 16.91
N LYS A 136 4.02 25.09 16.84
CA LYS A 136 4.58 24.07 17.76
C LYS A 136 4.48 24.42 19.24
N SER A 137 4.34 25.70 19.58
CA SER A 137 4.18 26.18 20.95
C SER A 137 2.87 25.72 21.58
N ILE A 138 1.79 25.76 20.81
CA ILE A 138 0.44 25.35 21.25
C ILE A 138 0.12 23.89 20.88
N TYR A 139 0.86 23.29 19.94
CA TYR A 139 0.71 21.89 19.53
C TYR A 139 1.93 21.04 19.89
N PRO A 140 2.08 20.62 21.17
CA PRO A 140 3.29 19.93 21.65
C PRO A 140 3.63 18.65 20.90
N LYS A 141 2.62 17.91 20.39
CA LYS A 141 2.82 16.69 19.63
C LYS A 141 3.48 16.91 18.27
N MET A 142 3.42 18.14 17.75
CA MET A 142 4.01 18.51 16.46
C MET A 142 5.48 18.98 16.58
N ARG A 143 6.00 19.18 17.79
CA ARG A 143 7.32 19.80 18.03
C ARG A 143 8.49 19.06 17.40
N ASN A 144 8.45 17.74 17.38
CA ASN A 144 9.54 16.88 16.92
C ASN A 144 9.29 16.31 15.52
N LEU A 145 8.31 16.84 14.78
CA LEU A 145 8.03 16.50 13.41
C LEU A 145 8.76 17.48 12.50
N ASP A 146 9.64 16.92 11.69
CA ASP A 146 10.31 17.54 10.54
C ASP A 146 9.66 17.03 9.26
N ASP A 147 10.01 17.60 8.11
CA ASP A 147 9.39 17.28 6.83
C ASP A 147 9.55 15.78 6.45
N GLU A 148 10.68 15.15 6.82
CA GLU A 148 10.87 13.71 6.61
C GLU A 148 9.81 12.89 7.38
N LYS A 149 9.53 13.24 8.62
CA LYS A 149 8.52 12.56 9.43
C LYS A 149 7.10 12.88 8.97
N LEU A 150 6.85 14.12 8.52
CA LEU A 150 5.57 14.51 7.92
C LEU A 150 5.31 13.72 6.63
N GLU A 151 6.33 13.53 5.80
CA GLU A 151 6.26 12.71 4.61
C GLU A 151 5.86 11.26 4.95
N LEU A 152 6.46 10.66 5.97
CA LEU A 152 6.12 9.30 6.41
C LEU A 152 4.69 9.21 6.96
N ILE A 153 4.22 10.23 7.68
CA ILE A 153 2.82 10.31 8.14
C ILE A 153 1.88 10.37 6.92
N ALA A 154 2.15 11.24 5.97
CA ALA A 154 1.36 11.42 4.76
C ALA A 154 1.31 10.13 3.92
N ALA A 155 2.47 9.48 3.74
CA ALA A 155 2.56 8.19 3.05
C ALA A 155 1.71 7.11 3.74
N HIS A 156 1.75 7.05 5.08
CA HIS A 156 0.90 6.13 5.84
C HIS A 156 -0.59 6.42 5.64
N VAL A 157 -1.03 7.67 5.72
CA VAL A 157 -2.44 8.06 5.51
C VAL A 157 -2.92 7.61 4.12
N LEU A 158 -2.18 7.92 3.06
CA LEU A 158 -2.53 7.55 1.70
C LEU A 158 -2.49 6.05 1.48
N GLN A 159 -1.50 5.35 2.03
CA GLN A 159 -1.40 3.91 1.96
C GLN A 159 -2.62 3.25 2.63
N GLN A 160 -3.01 3.69 3.83
CA GLN A 160 -4.19 3.15 4.52
C GLN A 160 -5.47 3.40 3.70
N SER A 161 -5.62 4.58 3.11
CA SER A 161 -6.77 4.93 2.26
C SER A 161 -6.90 4.01 1.03
N ASN A 162 -5.77 3.48 0.54
CA ASN A 162 -5.74 2.60 -0.62
C ASN A 162 -5.96 1.12 -0.28
N VAL A 163 -5.55 0.66 0.91
CA VAL A 163 -5.47 -0.78 1.20
C VAL A 163 -6.38 -1.24 2.34
N VAL A 164 -6.88 -0.32 3.18
CA VAL A 164 -7.73 -0.70 4.32
C VAL A 164 -9.19 -0.39 3.99
N PRO A 165 -10.03 -1.42 3.80
CA PRO A 165 -11.47 -1.21 3.63
C PRO A 165 -12.06 -0.47 4.83
N GLY A 166 -12.87 0.54 4.59
CA GLY A 166 -13.52 1.33 5.64
C GLY A 166 -12.61 2.39 6.30
N TRP A 167 -11.38 2.60 5.84
CA TRP A 167 -10.57 3.72 6.28
C TRP A 167 -11.23 5.06 5.95
N GLY A 168 -11.39 5.90 6.96
CA GLY A 168 -12.14 7.15 6.82
C GLY A 168 -13.66 6.97 6.74
N GLY A 169 -14.19 5.75 7.00
CA GLY A 169 -15.60 5.43 6.93
C GLY A 169 -16.50 6.31 7.78
N THR A 170 -17.81 6.23 7.52
CA THR A 170 -18.84 7.00 8.24
C THR A 170 -18.88 6.63 9.72
N LYS A 171 -19.42 7.50 10.55
CA LYS A 171 -19.62 7.25 12.00
C LYS A 171 -20.27 5.89 12.32
N SER A 172 -21.14 5.38 11.44
CA SER A 172 -21.79 4.08 11.61
C SER A 172 -20.85 2.90 11.43
N GLU A 173 -19.82 3.03 10.58
CA GLU A 173 -18.82 1.99 10.33
C GLU A 173 -17.68 2.04 11.35
N ALA A 174 -17.30 3.22 11.82
CA ALA A 174 -16.30 3.40 12.89
C ALA A 174 -16.76 2.84 14.24
N HIS A 175 -18.06 2.57 14.42
CA HIS A 175 -18.64 2.00 15.64
C HIS A 175 -18.77 0.47 15.60
N ASP A 176 -18.41 -0.18 14.46
CA ASP A 176 -18.36 -1.65 14.40
C ASP A 176 -17.06 -2.13 15.09
N PRO A 177 -17.17 -2.84 16.24
CA PRO A 177 -16.01 -3.32 16.98
C PRO A 177 -15.20 -4.41 16.23
N SER A 178 -15.67 -4.87 15.08
CA SER A 178 -15.00 -5.90 14.28
C SER A 178 -13.71 -5.39 13.63
N TRP A 179 -13.60 -4.11 13.29
CA TRP A 179 -12.41 -3.54 12.67
C TRP A 179 -11.24 -3.32 13.65
N ASN A 180 -11.53 -3.24 14.97
CA ASN A 180 -10.51 -3.19 16.03
C ASN A 180 -9.65 -4.47 16.08
N ARG A 181 -10.07 -5.56 15.44
CA ARG A 181 -9.35 -6.84 15.42
C ARG A 181 -8.28 -6.93 14.33
N LEU A 182 -8.26 -5.99 13.37
CA LEU A 182 -7.32 -6.00 12.26
C LEU A 182 -6.12 -5.07 12.46
N GLY A 183 -6.06 -4.34 13.58
CA GLY A 183 -5.05 -3.31 13.86
C GLY A 183 -4.19 -3.53 15.10
N ALA A 184 -4.20 -4.72 15.69
CA ALA A 184 -3.35 -5.05 16.84
C ALA A 184 -2.14 -5.89 16.44
#